data_b317c49e8727277102d1c84807d4a980
#
_entry.id   b317c49e8727277102d1c84807d4a980
#
_cell.length_a   1.000
_cell.length_b   1.000
_cell.length_c   1.000
_cell.angle_alpha   90.00
_cell.angle_beta   90.00
_cell.angle_gamma   90.00
#
_symmetry.space_group_name_H-M   'P 1'
#
loop_
_entity.id
_entity.type
_entity.pdbx_description
1 polymer ?
#
loop_
_entity_poly.entity_id
_entity_poly.type
_entity_poly.pdbx_seq_one_letter_code
_entity_poly.pdbx_strand_id
1 'polypeptide(L)'
;IKVRPIKPDGEVQYEIVFGHRRHRACLELGLPVLALVDNIDEVELFVQMDRENRSRKDLSPWEQGKMYLQALDSGLFPSHRKLADFVGVHFTQIGKVLSIARLPKIVIDAFVSPLDLQVRWAKPLAELYETDRVTLTARASKAKELGPDRSAKAVLDLLMGTAASPSSGKRTEDITLKRDGKPAAVIRSDAKGN
;
A
#
# COMPACT_ATOMS: atom_id res chain seq x y z
N ILE A 1 22.97 -3.29 -15.23
CA ILE A 1 21.75 -2.50 -15.36
C ILE A 1 21.17 -2.69 -16.76
N LYS A 2 19.93 -2.28 -16.98
CA LYS A 2 19.32 -2.25 -18.33
C LYS A 2 19.01 -0.80 -18.70
N VAL A 3 19.33 -0.43 -19.95
CA VAL A 3 19.10 0.91 -20.49
C VAL A 3 18.46 0.82 -21.86
N ARG A 4 17.73 1.87 -22.28
CA ARG A 4 17.28 2.05 -23.65
C ARG A 4 17.87 3.31 -24.24
N PRO A 5 18.16 3.34 -25.55
CA PRO A 5 18.61 4.55 -26.22
C PRO A 5 17.43 5.53 -26.39
N ILE A 6 17.68 6.78 -26.09
CA ILE A 6 16.80 7.91 -26.42
C ILE A 6 17.60 8.89 -27.27
N LYS A 7 16.92 9.68 -28.09
CA LYS A 7 17.57 10.68 -28.98
C LYS A 7 16.95 12.05 -28.74
N PRO A 8 17.11 12.65 -27.56
CA PRO A 8 16.75 14.04 -27.39
C PRO A 8 17.73 14.88 -28.27
N ASP A 9 17.21 15.81 -29.01
CA ASP A 9 18.00 16.76 -29.82
C ASP A 9 19.03 16.14 -30.79
N GLY A 10 18.82 14.87 -31.20
CA GLY A 10 19.67 14.19 -32.18
C GLY A 10 20.88 13.45 -31.59
N GLU A 11 21.23 13.67 -30.34
CA GLU A 11 22.28 12.93 -29.64
C GLU A 11 21.72 11.65 -28.97
N VAL A 12 22.52 10.56 -29.02
CA VAL A 12 22.13 9.31 -28.36
C VAL A 12 22.44 9.43 -26.89
N GLN A 13 21.40 9.41 -26.09
CA GLN A 13 21.47 9.28 -24.63
C GLN A 13 20.83 7.96 -24.20
N TYR A 14 21.04 7.58 -22.96
CA TYR A 14 20.49 6.33 -22.43
C TYR A 14 19.62 6.60 -21.22
N GLU A 15 18.41 6.05 -21.26
CA GLU A 15 17.51 6.05 -20.12
C GLU A 15 17.59 4.71 -19.39
N ILE A 16 17.66 4.75 -18.05
CA ILE A 16 17.76 3.54 -17.23
C ILE A 16 16.38 2.92 -17.09
N VAL A 17 16.21 1.72 -17.61
CA VAL A 17 15.00 0.90 -17.46
C VAL A 17 14.91 0.32 -16.05
N PHE A 18 16.00 -0.31 -15.58
CA PHE A 18 16.14 -0.76 -14.20
C PHE A 18 17.62 -0.84 -13.77
N GLY A 19 17.83 -0.85 -12.42
CA GLY A 19 19.15 -0.87 -11.83
C GLY A 19 19.67 0.50 -11.38
N HIS A 20 18.78 1.47 -11.14
CA HIS A 20 19.10 2.83 -10.69
C HIS A 20 20.03 2.85 -9.47
N ARG A 21 19.79 1.99 -8.46
CA ARG A 21 20.64 1.91 -7.26
C ARG A 21 22.07 1.45 -7.59
N ARG A 22 22.22 0.46 -8.48
CA ARG A 22 23.55 -0.01 -8.93
C ARG A 22 24.29 1.07 -9.74
N HIS A 23 23.56 1.73 -10.65
CA HIS A 23 24.11 2.86 -11.39
C HIS A 23 24.64 3.94 -10.44
N ARG A 24 23.81 4.34 -9.46
CA ARG A 24 24.19 5.35 -8.48
C ARG A 24 25.40 4.95 -7.66
N ALA A 25 25.46 3.72 -7.18
CA ALA A 25 26.60 3.21 -6.43
C ALA A 25 27.89 3.21 -7.28
N CYS A 26 27.83 2.77 -8.54
CA CYS A 26 28.98 2.83 -9.44
C CYS A 26 29.43 4.27 -9.70
N LEU A 27 28.48 5.19 -9.89
CA LEU A 27 28.78 6.61 -10.09
C LEU A 27 29.47 7.21 -8.86
N GLU A 28 29.00 6.94 -7.64
CA GLU A 28 29.59 7.42 -6.39
C GLU A 28 30.98 6.84 -6.13
N LEU A 29 31.22 5.62 -6.60
CA LEU A 29 32.51 4.94 -6.45
C LEU A 29 33.48 5.20 -7.62
N GLY A 30 33.08 5.93 -8.66
CA GLY A 30 33.88 6.13 -9.86
C GLY A 30 34.13 4.85 -10.67
N LEU A 31 33.23 3.86 -10.56
CA LEU A 31 33.37 2.56 -11.21
C LEU A 31 32.54 2.50 -12.50
N PRO A 32 33.02 1.79 -13.53
CA PRO A 32 32.23 1.53 -14.71
C PRO A 32 31.04 0.64 -14.38
N VAL A 33 29.90 0.87 -15.06
CA VAL A 33 28.70 0.05 -14.92
C VAL A 33 28.44 -0.75 -16.21
N LEU A 34 28.25 -2.06 -16.06
CA LEU A 34 27.83 -2.90 -17.19
C LEU A 34 26.34 -2.68 -17.46
N ALA A 35 26.02 -2.28 -18.70
CA ALA A 35 24.65 -2.01 -19.14
C ALA A 35 24.27 -2.90 -20.32
N LEU A 36 23.10 -3.52 -20.25
CA LEU A 36 22.42 -4.13 -21.39
C LEU A 36 21.62 -3.03 -22.10
N VAL A 37 21.91 -2.78 -23.37
CA VAL A 37 21.17 -1.83 -24.20
C VAL A 37 20.05 -2.59 -24.92
N ASP A 38 18.81 -2.13 -24.75
CA ASP A 38 17.63 -2.72 -25.39
C ASP A 38 16.77 -1.61 -26.00
N ASN A 39 16.36 -1.80 -27.26
CA ASN A 39 15.56 -0.80 -27.98
C ASN A 39 14.07 -1.11 -27.80
N ILE A 40 13.51 -0.61 -26.71
CA ILE A 40 12.13 -0.82 -26.29
C ILE A 40 11.31 0.47 -26.37
N ASP A 41 10.05 0.36 -26.71
CA ASP A 41 9.11 1.48 -26.69
C ASP A 41 8.61 1.81 -25.27
N GLU A 42 7.78 2.86 -25.16
CA GLU A 42 7.24 3.34 -23.88
C GLU A 42 6.36 2.27 -23.20
N VAL A 43 5.58 1.52 -23.98
CA VAL A 43 4.68 0.49 -23.44
C VAL A 43 5.50 -0.66 -22.88
N GLU A 44 6.49 -1.12 -23.64
CA GLU A 44 7.36 -2.21 -23.18
C GLU A 44 8.24 -1.79 -22.00
N LEU A 45 8.73 -0.54 -22.02
CA LEU A 45 9.42 0.04 -20.86
C LEU A 45 8.55 -0.04 -19.61
N PHE A 46 7.30 0.43 -19.69
CA PHE A 46 6.36 0.39 -18.58
C PHE A 46 6.11 -1.05 -18.09
N VAL A 47 5.89 -1.99 -19.01
CA VAL A 47 5.63 -3.39 -18.67
C VAL A 47 6.83 -4.04 -17.96
N GLN A 48 8.05 -3.74 -18.41
CA GLN A 48 9.25 -4.26 -17.77
C GLN A 48 9.47 -3.65 -16.37
N MET A 49 9.23 -2.34 -16.22
CA MET A 49 9.29 -1.66 -14.92
C MET A 49 8.22 -2.20 -13.97
N ASP A 50 6.99 -2.40 -14.43
CA ASP A 50 5.91 -2.99 -13.63
C ASP A 50 6.25 -4.40 -13.16
N ARG A 51 6.79 -5.23 -14.07
CA ARG A 51 7.20 -6.61 -13.72
C ARG A 51 8.30 -6.63 -12.67
N GLU A 52 9.31 -5.78 -12.81
CA GLU A 52 10.37 -5.64 -11.80
C GLU A 52 9.80 -5.17 -10.46
N ASN A 53 8.98 -4.13 -10.48
CA ASN A 53 8.37 -3.56 -9.27
C ASN A 53 7.46 -4.57 -8.56
N ARG A 54 6.63 -5.32 -9.29
CA ARG A 54 5.74 -6.35 -8.71
C ARG A 54 6.51 -7.51 -8.06
N SER A 55 7.75 -7.76 -8.47
CA SER A 55 8.60 -8.75 -7.82
C SER A 55 9.12 -8.29 -6.45
N ARG A 56 9.01 -7.01 -6.14
CA ARG A 56 9.46 -6.42 -4.88
C ARG A 56 8.39 -6.58 -3.80
N LYS A 57 8.84 -6.87 -2.58
CA LYS A 57 7.95 -7.00 -1.41
C LYS A 57 7.54 -5.66 -0.81
N ASP A 58 8.20 -4.59 -1.20
CA ASP A 58 8.04 -3.23 -0.66
C ASP A 58 7.13 -2.32 -1.51
N LEU A 59 6.53 -2.83 -2.59
CA LEU A 59 5.57 -2.09 -3.40
C LEU A 59 4.16 -2.19 -2.78
N SER A 60 3.64 -1.06 -2.31
CA SER A 60 2.28 -1.00 -1.78
C SER A 60 1.23 -0.97 -2.90
N PRO A 61 -0.02 -1.43 -2.63
CA PRO A 61 -1.13 -1.31 -3.57
C PRO A 61 -1.42 0.13 -3.98
N TRP A 62 -1.15 1.10 -3.12
CA TRP A 62 -1.32 2.51 -3.42
C TRP A 62 -0.29 3.01 -4.43
N GLU A 63 0.99 2.70 -4.24
CA GLU A 63 2.06 3.06 -5.17
C GLU A 63 1.86 2.40 -6.53
N GLN A 64 1.52 1.11 -6.55
CA GLN A 64 1.18 0.40 -7.79
C GLN A 64 0.01 1.08 -8.50
N GLY A 65 -1.05 1.42 -7.77
CA GLY A 65 -2.19 2.11 -8.33
C GLY A 65 -1.86 3.50 -8.86
N LYS A 66 -0.96 4.25 -8.21
CA LYS A 66 -0.47 5.55 -8.69
C LYS A 66 0.30 5.42 -10.00
N MET A 67 1.16 4.42 -10.11
CA MET A 67 1.89 4.14 -11.34
C MET A 67 0.94 3.83 -12.51
N TYR A 68 -0.09 2.99 -12.26
CA TYR A 68 -1.09 2.66 -13.26
C TYR A 68 -1.97 3.86 -13.65
N LEU A 69 -2.35 4.68 -12.67
CA LEU A 69 -3.12 5.90 -12.90
C LEU A 69 -2.34 6.87 -13.79
N GLN A 70 -1.07 7.10 -13.49
CA GLN A 70 -0.20 7.95 -14.28
C GLN A 70 -0.05 7.44 -15.73
N ALA A 71 0.09 6.13 -15.94
CA ALA A 71 0.19 5.54 -17.27
C ALA A 71 -1.10 5.68 -18.10
N LEU A 72 -2.26 5.66 -17.45
CA LEU A 72 -3.55 5.92 -18.09
C LEU A 72 -3.75 7.41 -18.38
N ASP A 73 -3.43 8.27 -17.43
CA ASP A 73 -3.60 9.73 -17.56
C ASP A 73 -2.65 10.32 -18.62
N SER A 74 -1.47 9.74 -18.79
CA SER A 74 -0.53 10.11 -19.88
C SER A 74 -0.94 9.58 -21.26
N GLY A 75 -2.01 8.76 -21.33
CA GLY A 75 -2.45 8.15 -22.60
C GLY A 75 -1.59 6.97 -23.05
N LEU A 76 -0.65 6.49 -22.25
CA LEU A 76 0.20 5.35 -22.60
C LEU A 76 -0.66 4.09 -22.85
N PHE A 77 -1.75 3.93 -22.09
CA PHE A 77 -2.75 2.91 -22.33
C PHE A 77 -4.14 3.53 -22.53
N PRO A 78 -4.88 3.12 -23.57
CA PRO A 78 -6.18 3.73 -23.87
C PRO A 78 -7.30 3.30 -22.94
N SER A 79 -7.10 2.28 -22.11
CA SER A 79 -8.09 1.78 -21.17
C SER A 79 -7.48 0.87 -20.08
N HIS A 80 -8.23 0.72 -18.97
CA HIS A 80 -7.87 -0.24 -17.89
C HIS A 80 -7.71 -1.68 -18.40
N ARG A 81 -8.53 -2.09 -19.40
CA ARG A 81 -8.45 -3.42 -19.99
C ARG A 81 -7.15 -3.61 -20.75
N LYS A 82 -6.78 -2.63 -21.58
CA LYS A 82 -5.51 -2.69 -22.31
C LYS A 82 -4.31 -2.68 -21.38
N LEU A 83 -4.32 -1.85 -20.35
CA LEU A 83 -3.28 -1.91 -19.31
C LEU A 83 -3.20 -3.32 -18.70
N ALA A 84 -4.33 -3.92 -18.30
CA ALA A 84 -4.38 -5.25 -17.73
C ALA A 84 -3.79 -6.32 -18.64
N ASP A 85 -4.14 -6.28 -19.94
CA ASP A 85 -3.65 -7.21 -20.97
C ASP A 85 -2.11 -7.09 -21.10
N PHE A 86 -1.57 -5.88 -21.16
CA PHE A 86 -0.14 -5.65 -21.33
C PHE A 86 0.69 -6.05 -20.09
N VAL A 87 0.23 -5.69 -18.89
CA VAL A 87 0.96 -6.04 -17.65
C VAL A 87 0.71 -7.48 -17.19
N GLY A 88 -0.22 -8.20 -17.85
CA GLY A 88 -0.51 -9.61 -17.57
C GLY A 88 -1.19 -9.83 -16.22
N VAL A 89 -2.11 -8.95 -15.82
CA VAL A 89 -2.91 -9.09 -14.59
C VAL A 89 -4.41 -9.04 -14.91
N HIS A 90 -5.21 -9.62 -14.02
CA HIS A 90 -6.65 -9.61 -14.23
C HIS A 90 -7.22 -8.18 -14.12
N PHE A 91 -8.12 -7.82 -15.03
CA PHE A 91 -8.75 -6.50 -15.11
C PHE A 91 -9.33 -6.01 -13.78
N THR A 92 -9.96 -6.90 -13.00
CA THR A 92 -10.51 -6.52 -11.67
C THR A 92 -9.43 -6.11 -10.67
N GLN A 93 -8.21 -6.63 -10.81
CA GLN A 93 -7.09 -6.24 -9.96
C GLN A 93 -6.65 -4.80 -10.27
N ILE A 94 -6.56 -4.45 -11.56
CA ILE A 94 -6.30 -3.06 -11.98
C ILE A 94 -7.32 -2.12 -11.36
N GLY A 95 -8.63 -2.43 -11.49
CA GLY A 95 -9.69 -1.61 -10.91
C GLY A 95 -9.55 -1.37 -9.40
N LYS A 96 -9.18 -2.42 -8.65
CA LYS A 96 -8.98 -2.34 -7.19
C LYS A 96 -7.82 -1.41 -6.81
N VAL A 97 -6.66 -1.56 -7.44
CA VAL A 97 -5.50 -0.72 -7.10
C VAL A 97 -5.69 0.73 -7.57
N LEU A 98 -6.39 0.96 -8.68
CA LEU A 98 -6.77 2.30 -9.12
C LEU A 98 -7.74 2.98 -8.14
N SER A 99 -8.70 2.22 -7.56
CA SER A 99 -9.60 2.75 -6.53
C SER A 99 -8.82 3.19 -5.28
N ILE A 100 -7.81 2.42 -4.87
CA ILE A 100 -6.91 2.80 -3.77
C ILE A 100 -6.09 4.06 -4.14
N ALA A 101 -5.57 4.13 -5.37
CA ALA A 101 -4.75 5.26 -5.81
C ALA A 101 -5.52 6.60 -5.83
N ARG A 102 -6.84 6.55 -5.98
CA ARG A 102 -7.72 7.73 -5.96
C ARG A 102 -8.09 8.20 -4.55
N LEU A 103 -7.83 7.38 -3.53
CA LEU A 103 -8.06 7.80 -2.15
C LEU A 103 -7.14 8.98 -1.79
N PRO A 104 -7.61 9.93 -0.99
CA PRO A 104 -6.78 11.04 -0.56
C PRO A 104 -5.62 10.56 0.30
N LYS A 105 -4.49 11.24 0.18
CA LYS A 105 -3.26 10.88 0.91
C LYS A 105 -3.48 10.77 2.42
N ILE A 106 -4.35 11.58 3.00
CA ILE A 106 -4.68 11.53 4.43
C ILE A 106 -5.21 10.16 4.88
N VAL A 107 -5.96 9.46 4.00
CA VAL A 107 -6.48 8.11 4.28
C VAL A 107 -5.35 7.09 4.23
N ILE A 108 -4.41 7.24 3.28
CA ILE A 108 -3.23 6.38 3.20
C ILE A 108 -2.34 6.58 4.43
N ASP A 109 -2.09 7.84 4.79
CA ASP A 109 -1.26 8.24 5.95
C ASP A 109 -1.89 7.89 7.31
N ALA A 110 -3.17 7.48 7.33
CA ALA A 110 -3.81 6.95 8.53
C ALA A 110 -3.21 5.60 8.95
N PHE A 111 -2.73 4.80 7.99
CA PHE A 111 -2.02 3.55 8.25
C PHE A 111 -0.57 3.84 8.68
N VAL A 112 0.06 2.92 9.40
CA VAL A 112 1.47 3.04 9.80
C VAL A 112 2.37 3.00 8.57
N SER A 113 2.04 2.11 7.63
CA SER A 113 2.71 1.99 6.35
C SER A 113 1.69 1.88 5.21
N PRO A 114 1.95 2.44 4.02
CA PRO A 114 1.13 2.18 2.83
C PRO A 114 1.01 0.68 2.48
N LEU A 115 1.97 -0.15 2.91
CA LEU A 115 1.96 -1.60 2.75
C LEU A 115 0.86 -2.29 3.57
N ASP A 116 0.41 -1.66 4.65
CA ASP A 116 -0.66 -2.19 5.50
C ASP A 116 -2.03 -2.12 4.83
N LEU A 117 -2.16 -1.26 3.81
CA LEU A 117 -3.42 -1.08 3.07
C LEU A 117 -3.65 -2.25 2.10
N GLN A 118 -4.59 -3.12 2.45
CA GLN A 118 -4.85 -4.33 1.67
C GLN A 118 -5.80 -4.05 0.50
N VAL A 119 -5.54 -4.69 -0.65
CA VAL A 119 -6.34 -4.54 -1.89
C VAL A 119 -7.82 -4.88 -1.67
N ARG A 120 -8.14 -5.82 -0.77
CA ARG A 120 -9.53 -6.19 -0.44
C ARG A 120 -10.34 -5.05 0.20
N TRP A 121 -9.67 -4.04 0.75
CA TRP A 121 -10.31 -2.86 1.36
C TRP A 121 -10.58 -1.74 0.36
N ALA A 122 -10.11 -1.90 -0.89
CA ALA A 122 -10.28 -0.89 -1.94
C ALA A 122 -11.74 -0.50 -2.16
N LYS A 123 -12.62 -1.50 -2.31
CA LYS A 123 -14.04 -1.27 -2.60
C LYS A 123 -14.74 -0.52 -1.47
N PRO A 124 -14.76 -1.00 -0.21
CA PRO A 124 -15.47 -0.31 0.87
C PRO A 124 -14.90 1.10 1.15
N LEU A 125 -13.60 1.30 1.05
CA LEU A 125 -13.01 2.63 1.26
C LEU A 125 -13.34 3.59 0.11
N ALA A 126 -13.36 3.11 -1.13
CA ALA A 126 -13.74 3.92 -2.28
C ALA A 126 -15.23 4.30 -2.22
N GLU A 127 -16.12 3.37 -1.89
CA GLU A 127 -17.56 3.62 -1.72
C GLU A 127 -17.80 4.67 -0.61
N LEU A 128 -17.11 4.54 0.52
CA LEU A 128 -17.21 5.52 1.60
C LEU A 128 -16.64 6.88 1.18
N TYR A 129 -15.57 6.91 0.40
CA TYR A 129 -15.00 8.15 -0.10
C TYR A 129 -15.94 8.89 -1.06
N GLU A 130 -16.68 8.15 -1.89
CA GLU A 130 -17.68 8.74 -2.80
C GLU A 130 -18.95 9.21 -2.07
N THR A 131 -19.38 8.49 -1.02
CA THR A 131 -20.63 8.78 -0.30
C THR A 131 -20.45 9.80 0.82
N ASP A 132 -19.36 9.74 1.57
CA ASP A 132 -19.11 10.62 2.72
C ASP A 132 -17.60 10.92 2.89
N ARG A 133 -17.10 11.73 1.99
CA ARG A 133 -15.70 12.19 1.95
C ARG A 133 -15.29 12.92 3.23
N VAL A 134 -16.19 13.73 3.78
CA VAL A 134 -15.88 14.55 4.96
C VAL A 134 -15.68 13.67 6.18
N THR A 135 -16.58 12.74 6.42
CA THR A 135 -16.48 11.81 7.54
C THR A 135 -15.24 10.90 7.41
N LEU A 136 -14.96 10.38 6.20
CA LEU A 136 -13.78 9.56 5.98
C LEU A 136 -12.48 10.31 6.30
N THR A 137 -12.35 11.55 5.82
CA THR A 137 -11.15 12.36 6.08
C THR A 137 -11.00 12.75 7.56
N ALA A 138 -12.11 13.07 8.24
CA ALA A 138 -12.11 13.34 9.68
C ALA A 138 -11.68 12.09 10.49
N ARG A 139 -12.19 10.92 10.13
CA ARG A 139 -11.79 9.64 10.76
C ARG A 139 -10.32 9.31 10.48
N ALA A 140 -9.83 9.60 9.27
CA ALA A 140 -8.42 9.40 8.91
C ALA A 140 -7.48 10.28 9.77
N SER A 141 -7.88 11.51 10.06
CA SER A 141 -7.14 12.38 10.99
C SER A 141 -7.08 11.79 12.39
N LYS A 142 -8.22 11.30 12.91
CA LYS A 142 -8.28 10.66 14.23
C LYS A 142 -7.48 9.35 14.30
N ALA A 143 -7.37 8.62 13.19
CA ALA A 143 -6.59 7.38 13.17
C ALA A 143 -5.10 7.61 13.49
N LYS A 144 -4.56 8.78 13.17
CA LYS A 144 -3.17 9.14 13.54
C LYS A 144 -2.97 9.29 15.05
N GLU A 145 -4.03 9.62 15.79
CA GLU A 145 -4.01 9.76 17.24
C GLU A 145 -3.94 8.41 17.98
N LEU A 146 -4.21 7.28 17.30
CA LEU A 146 -4.10 5.93 17.86
C LEU A 146 -2.65 5.52 18.21
N GLY A 147 -1.66 6.35 17.87
CA GLY A 147 -0.25 6.08 18.15
C GLY A 147 0.46 5.25 17.08
N PRO A 148 1.78 5.01 17.26
CA PRO A 148 2.61 4.35 16.26
C PRO A 148 2.32 2.84 16.11
N ASP A 149 1.82 2.19 17.16
CA ASP A 149 1.58 0.72 17.18
C ASP A 149 0.17 0.33 16.72
N ARG A 150 -0.55 1.26 16.08
CA ARG A 150 -1.91 1.00 15.59
C ARG A 150 -1.94 -0.11 14.55
N SER A 151 -2.79 -1.12 14.76
CA SER A 151 -2.94 -2.19 13.77
C SER A 151 -3.71 -1.70 12.54
N ALA A 152 -3.37 -2.24 11.37
CA ALA A 152 -4.06 -1.92 10.11
C ALA A 152 -5.58 -2.18 10.18
N LYS A 153 -6.00 -3.21 10.94
CA LYS A 153 -7.42 -3.49 11.14
C LYS A 153 -8.10 -2.43 12.01
N ALA A 154 -7.46 -1.99 13.10
CA ALA A 154 -8.01 -0.93 13.96
C ALA A 154 -8.19 0.38 13.18
N VAL A 155 -7.23 0.71 12.30
CA VAL A 155 -7.35 1.87 11.41
C VAL A 155 -8.53 1.69 10.45
N LEU A 156 -8.67 0.52 9.82
CA LEU A 156 -9.80 0.25 8.92
C LEU A 156 -11.14 0.37 9.65
N ASP A 157 -11.27 -0.25 10.82
CA ASP A 157 -12.50 -0.24 11.62
C ASP A 157 -12.89 1.20 12.02
N LEU A 158 -11.90 2.03 12.34
CA LEU A 158 -12.11 3.46 12.61
C LEU A 158 -12.55 4.20 11.35
N LEU A 159 -11.89 3.99 10.22
CA LEU A 159 -12.24 4.62 8.93
C LEU A 159 -13.66 4.26 8.52
N MET A 160 -14.05 2.99 8.64
CA MET A 160 -15.38 2.50 8.31
C MET A 160 -16.46 2.90 9.34
N GLY A 161 -16.06 3.36 10.52
CA GLY A 161 -16.98 3.66 11.62
C GLY A 161 -17.56 2.43 12.29
N THR A 162 -16.93 1.28 12.09
CA THR A 162 -17.25 0.02 12.75
C THR A 162 -16.40 -0.21 14.01
N ALA A 163 -15.48 0.72 14.30
CA ALA A 163 -14.78 0.72 15.56
C ALA A 163 -15.83 0.81 16.67
N ALA A 164 -16.09 -0.29 17.35
CA ALA A 164 -16.75 -0.25 18.65
C ALA A 164 -15.98 0.80 19.45
N SER A 165 -16.71 1.73 20.07
CA SER A 165 -16.14 2.61 21.11
C SER A 165 -15.19 1.76 21.92
N PRO A 166 -13.98 2.26 22.30
CA PRO A 166 -13.05 1.45 23.05
C PRO A 166 -13.84 0.83 24.19
N SER A 167 -14.24 -0.41 24.02
CA SER A 167 -14.78 -1.18 25.11
C SER A 167 -13.64 -1.11 26.09
N SER A 168 -13.83 -0.31 27.15
CA SER A 168 -13.03 -0.41 28.35
C SER A 168 -12.83 -1.91 28.51
N GLY A 169 -11.56 -2.35 28.31
CA GLY A 169 -11.27 -3.76 28.42
C GLY A 169 -12.01 -4.22 29.65
N LYS A 170 -12.95 -5.16 29.53
CA LYS A 170 -13.41 -5.88 30.68
C LYS A 170 -12.12 -6.41 31.30
N ARG A 171 -11.60 -5.67 32.28
CA ARG A 171 -10.72 -6.26 33.25
C ARG A 171 -11.54 -7.45 33.72
N THR A 172 -11.12 -8.62 33.32
CA THR A 172 -11.52 -9.84 34.00
C THR A 172 -11.12 -9.60 35.44
N GLU A 173 -12.10 -9.27 36.28
CA GLU A 173 -11.85 -9.14 37.72
C GLU A 173 -11.48 -10.53 38.16
N ASP A 174 -10.20 -10.72 38.52
CA ASP A 174 -9.73 -11.93 39.17
C ASP A 174 -10.52 -12.05 40.46
N ILE A 175 -11.43 -13.01 40.56
CA ILE A 175 -12.20 -13.29 41.77
C ILE A 175 -11.27 -14.01 42.74
N THR A 176 -10.78 -13.30 43.74
CA THR A 176 -9.96 -13.89 44.81
C THR A 176 -10.86 -14.42 45.89
N LEU A 177 -10.93 -15.75 46.03
CA LEU A 177 -11.60 -16.41 47.13
C LEU A 177 -10.66 -16.40 48.34
N LYS A 178 -11.16 -15.93 49.49
CA LYS A 178 -10.43 -15.91 50.76
C LYS A 178 -11.02 -16.91 51.71
N ARG A 179 -10.19 -17.67 52.41
CA ARG A 179 -10.56 -18.52 53.55
C ARG A 179 -9.73 -18.07 54.74
N ASP A 180 -10.39 -17.80 55.84
CA ASP A 180 -9.77 -17.31 57.10
C ASP A 180 -8.90 -16.04 56.89
N GLY A 181 -9.38 -15.12 56.04
CA GLY A 181 -8.68 -13.86 55.74
C GLY A 181 -7.47 -13.96 54.80
N LYS A 182 -7.09 -15.17 54.37
CA LYS A 182 -5.98 -15.42 53.46
C LYS A 182 -6.50 -15.80 52.06
N PRO A 183 -5.84 -15.38 50.99
CA PRO A 183 -6.25 -15.77 49.64
C PRO A 183 -6.05 -17.27 49.45
N ALA A 184 -7.15 -17.98 49.15
CA ALA A 184 -7.17 -19.44 48.99
C ALA A 184 -7.18 -19.87 47.51
N ALA A 185 -7.77 -19.07 46.63
CA ALA A 185 -7.78 -19.32 45.18
C ALA A 185 -8.04 -18.02 44.41
N VAL A 186 -7.51 -17.93 43.18
CA VAL A 186 -7.80 -16.86 42.22
C VAL A 186 -8.44 -17.49 40.99
N ILE A 187 -9.69 -17.15 40.72
CA ILE A 187 -10.40 -17.59 39.52
C ILE A 187 -10.14 -16.55 38.43
N ARG A 188 -9.43 -16.96 37.39
CA ARG A 188 -9.25 -16.19 36.18
C ARG A 188 -10.20 -16.72 35.10
N SER A 189 -11.12 -15.88 34.61
CA SER A 189 -11.91 -16.25 33.44
C SER A 189 -11.14 -15.86 32.19
N ASP A 190 -10.80 -16.79 31.33
CA ASP A 190 -10.31 -16.49 30.03
C ASP A 190 -11.47 -16.25 29.05
N ALA A 191 -11.18 -15.55 27.92
CA ALA A 191 -12.20 -15.10 26.97
C ALA A 191 -12.91 -16.24 26.21
N LYS A 192 -12.69 -17.50 26.58
CA LYS A 192 -13.29 -18.70 25.97
C LYS A 192 -14.30 -19.42 26.83
N GLY A 193 -14.59 -18.93 28.04
CA GLY A 193 -15.71 -19.44 28.85
C GLY A 193 -15.56 -20.88 29.35
N ASN A 194 -14.34 -21.32 29.60
CA ASN A 194 -14.10 -22.61 30.27
C ASN A 194 -13.61 -22.39 31.71
#